data_375efca39ecd1509d4000b7ccad3775c
#
_entry.id   375efca39ecd1509d4000b7ccad3775c
#
_cell.length_a   1.000
_cell.length_b   1.000
_cell.length_c   1.000
_cell.angle_alpha   90.00
_cell.angle_beta   90.00
_cell.angle_gamma   90.00
#
_symmetry.space_group_name_H-M   'P 1'
#
loop_
_entity.id
_entity.type
_entity.pdbx_description
1 polymer ?
#
loop_
_entity_poly.entity_id
_entity_poly.type
_entity_poly.pdbx_seq_one_letter_code
_entity_poly.pdbx_strand_id
1 'polypeptide(L)'
;MDRFPAEFEAMLTAAGQRVLIGRSPLAGALAQPRQRFLAVTGLVSERRARAAAALLDRTLYDLLEPLEQPIPPESIWEMTKDYREQLPKTARLKTAYLERRRERAYRRAEEVGLVAMLRSESFAAFATALAGRPLRRRWGIQLLCYGPGDYIGPHNDHHPEEPAARRGYLDLHISLAGAGVDQQWLVYAVQGHFSRVADVATTGGITAYRLPFWHYTTPLVTREGAAAASARRWVLLGTFLYRRPPVLTAAGRPGPDSKA
;
A
#
# COMPACT_ATOMS: atom_id res chain seq x y z
N MET A 1 -1.73 -5.52 -23.10
CA MET A 1 -2.95 -5.21 -22.32
C MET A 1 -3.38 -3.79 -22.66
N ASP A 2 -4.57 -3.65 -23.17
CA ASP A 2 -5.13 -2.32 -23.53
C ASP A 2 -6.18 -1.86 -22.52
N ARG A 3 -6.58 -2.75 -21.64
CA ARG A 3 -7.53 -2.50 -20.55
C ARG A 3 -7.26 -3.44 -19.38
N PHE A 4 -7.50 -2.97 -18.15
CA PHE A 4 -7.53 -3.81 -16.95
C PHE A 4 -8.71 -4.81 -17.02
N PRO A 5 -8.57 -6.01 -16.43
CA PRO A 5 -9.69 -6.92 -16.29
C PRO A 5 -10.77 -6.33 -15.35
N ALA A 6 -12.02 -6.71 -15.54
CA ALA A 6 -13.10 -6.25 -14.66
C ALA A 6 -12.95 -6.78 -13.22
N GLU A 7 -12.41 -7.99 -13.07
CA GLU A 7 -12.18 -8.64 -11.78
C GLU A 7 -10.70 -8.79 -11.47
N PHE A 8 -10.32 -8.47 -10.24
CA PHE A 8 -8.93 -8.59 -9.76
C PHE A 8 -8.43 -10.04 -9.80
N GLU A 9 -9.32 -11.01 -9.61
CA GLU A 9 -9.00 -12.43 -9.71
C GLU A 9 -8.24 -12.76 -10.99
N ALA A 10 -8.58 -12.11 -12.10
CA ALA A 10 -7.87 -12.29 -13.35
C ALA A 10 -6.40 -11.84 -13.31
N MET A 11 -5.97 -11.05 -12.35
CA MET A 11 -4.56 -10.68 -12.13
C MET A 11 -3.78 -11.77 -11.37
N LEU A 12 -4.46 -12.66 -10.66
CA LEU A 12 -3.86 -13.59 -9.73
C LEU A 12 -3.20 -14.79 -10.43
N THR A 13 -2.20 -15.35 -9.75
CA THR A 13 -1.66 -16.69 -10.00
C THR A 13 -2.54 -17.74 -9.30
N ALA A 14 -2.26 -19.02 -9.52
CA ALA A 14 -2.90 -20.09 -8.77
C ALA A 14 -2.68 -19.96 -7.24
N ALA A 15 -1.51 -19.43 -6.81
CA ALA A 15 -1.24 -19.14 -5.40
C ALA A 15 -2.12 -18.00 -4.89
N GLY A 16 -2.27 -16.92 -5.68
CA GLY A 16 -3.16 -15.81 -5.35
C GLY A 16 -4.63 -16.22 -5.28
N GLN A 17 -5.08 -17.08 -6.19
CA GLN A 17 -6.44 -17.64 -6.15
C GLN A 17 -6.69 -18.47 -4.88
N ARG A 18 -5.69 -19.23 -4.41
CA ARG A 18 -5.81 -19.94 -3.12
C ARG A 18 -5.97 -18.99 -1.93
N VAL A 19 -5.31 -17.82 -1.96
CA VAL A 19 -5.56 -16.77 -0.93
C VAL A 19 -6.99 -16.28 -1.01
N LEU A 20 -7.45 -15.93 -2.23
CA LEU A 20 -8.80 -15.40 -2.47
C LEU A 20 -9.90 -16.31 -1.91
N ILE A 21 -9.76 -17.63 -2.08
CA ILE A 21 -10.74 -18.61 -1.59
C ILE A 21 -10.46 -19.13 -0.18
N GLY A 22 -9.54 -18.51 0.56
CA GLY A 22 -9.23 -18.89 1.95
C GLY A 22 -8.45 -20.20 2.12
N ARG A 23 -7.85 -20.75 1.04
CA ARG A 23 -7.09 -22.02 1.06
C ARG A 23 -5.58 -21.81 1.08
N SER A 24 -5.11 -20.71 1.65
CA SER A 24 -3.69 -20.36 1.78
C SER A 24 -3.35 -20.12 3.25
N PRO A 25 -2.12 -20.42 3.70
CA PRO A 25 -1.62 -20.01 5.03
C PRO A 25 -1.63 -18.49 5.24
N LEU A 26 -1.69 -17.71 4.16
CA LEU A 26 -1.79 -16.25 4.21
C LEU A 26 -3.21 -15.77 4.54
N ALA A 27 -4.22 -16.62 4.39
CA ALA A 27 -5.58 -16.26 4.77
C ALA A 27 -5.66 -16.05 6.30
N GLY A 28 -6.12 -14.86 6.69
CA GLY A 28 -6.19 -14.46 8.09
C GLY A 28 -4.85 -14.07 8.73
N ALA A 29 -3.76 -13.98 7.95
CA ALA A 29 -2.45 -13.63 8.50
C ALA A 29 -2.47 -12.33 9.31
N LEU A 30 -3.18 -11.31 8.84
CA LEU A 30 -3.30 -10.03 9.53
C LEU A 30 -4.34 -10.00 10.66
N ALA A 31 -5.08 -11.10 10.89
CA ALA A 31 -5.96 -11.23 12.07
C ALA A 31 -5.16 -11.45 13.36
N GLN A 32 -3.93 -11.96 13.25
CA GLN A 32 -3.09 -12.22 14.42
C GLN A 32 -2.67 -10.91 15.10
N PRO A 33 -2.75 -10.80 16.45
CA PRO A 33 -2.51 -9.54 17.17
C PRO A 33 -1.16 -8.88 16.87
N ARG A 34 -0.11 -9.68 16.72
CA ARG A 34 1.27 -9.20 16.50
C ARG A 34 1.62 -8.98 15.02
N GLN A 35 0.82 -9.48 14.09
CA GLN A 35 1.08 -9.35 12.66
C GLN A 35 0.40 -8.09 12.12
N ARG A 36 1.15 -7.03 11.91
CA ARG A 36 0.63 -5.77 11.36
C ARG A 36 0.98 -5.55 9.91
N PHE A 37 1.94 -6.29 9.39
CA PHE A 37 2.48 -6.13 8.05
C PHE A 37 2.66 -7.48 7.38
N LEU A 38 2.38 -7.51 6.08
CA LEU A 38 2.62 -8.65 5.20
C LEU A 38 3.25 -8.14 3.91
N ALA A 39 4.36 -8.74 3.49
CA ALA A 39 4.91 -8.58 2.14
C ALA A 39 5.08 -9.96 1.51
N VAL A 40 4.59 -10.11 0.30
CA VAL A 40 4.63 -11.40 -0.40
C VAL A 40 4.65 -11.20 -1.90
N THR A 41 5.41 -12.03 -2.61
CA THR A 41 5.48 -12.09 -4.06
C THR A 41 4.80 -13.35 -4.59
N GLY A 42 4.62 -13.44 -5.92
CA GLY A 42 4.08 -14.64 -6.57
C GLY A 42 2.57 -14.81 -6.48
N LEU A 43 1.83 -13.88 -5.86
CA LEU A 43 0.35 -13.93 -5.81
C LEU A 43 -0.29 -13.29 -7.04
N VAL A 44 0.34 -12.26 -7.62
CA VAL A 44 -0.08 -11.61 -8.87
C VAL A 44 0.81 -12.11 -10.00
N SER A 45 0.23 -12.35 -11.17
CA SER A 45 0.97 -12.76 -12.37
C SER A 45 1.93 -11.65 -12.80
N GLU A 46 3.22 -11.94 -12.81
CA GLU A 46 4.26 -10.98 -13.18
C GLU A 46 4.06 -10.45 -14.62
N ARG A 47 3.67 -11.33 -15.56
CA ARG A 47 3.34 -10.94 -16.92
C ARG A 47 2.19 -9.90 -16.97
N ARG A 48 1.15 -10.13 -16.17
CA ARG A 48 0.01 -9.21 -16.09
C ARG A 48 0.38 -7.91 -15.37
N ALA A 49 1.19 -8.00 -14.33
CA ALA A 49 1.71 -6.84 -13.60
C ALA A 49 2.56 -5.93 -14.50
N ARG A 50 3.47 -6.50 -15.30
CA ARG A 50 4.25 -5.75 -16.30
C ARG A 50 3.36 -5.10 -17.36
N ALA A 51 2.37 -5.82 -17.87
CA ALA A 51 1.43 -5.27 -18.83
C ALA A 51 0.57 -4.14 -18.24
N ALA A 52 0.20 -4.25 -16.95
CA ALA A 52 -0.50 -3.22 -16.22
C ALA A 52 0.38 -1.96 -16.01
N ALA A 53 1.63 -2.11 -15.60
CA ALA A 53 2.58 -1.00 -15.48
C ALA A 53 2.72 -0.23 -16.81
N ALA A 54 2.93 -0.95 -17.91
CA ALA A 54 3.05 -0.35 -19.24
C ALA A 54 1.76 0.37 -19.68
N LEU A 55 0.58 -0.13 -19.28
CA LEU A 55 -0.69 0.54 -19.55
C LEU A 55 -0.80 1.84 -18.73
N LEU A 56 -0.43 1.81 -17.45
CA LEU A 56 -0.43 2.99 -16.58
C LEU A 56 0.52 4.08 -17.10
N ASP A 57 1.73 3.70 -17.53
CA ASP A 57 2.70 4.64 -18.09
C ASP A 57 2.15 5.37 -19.32
N ARG A 58 1.48 4.66 -20.22
CA ARG A 58 0.92 5.26 -21.44
C ARG A 58 -0.33 6.08 -21.20
N THR A 59 -1.09 5.83 -20.15
CA THR A 59 -2.44 6.36 -20.04
C THR A 59 -2.68 7.27 -18.85
N LEU A 60 -1.92 7.13 -17.79
CA LEU A 60 -2.18 7.80 -16.50
C LEU A 60 -1.01 8.63 -15.98
N TYR A 61 0.23 8.36 -16.38
CA TYR A 61 1.40 9.01 -15.80
C TYR A 61 1.35 10.54 -15.86
N ASP A 62 0.95 11.10 -17.01
CA ASP A 62 0.87 12.55 -17.20
C ASP A 62 -0.37 13.20 -16.55
N LEU A 63 -1.27 12.37 -16.02
CA LEU A 63 -2.46 12.81 -15.30
C LEU A 63 -2.31 12.75 -13.78
N LEU A 64 -1.19 12.18 -13.27
CA LEU A 64 -0.89 12.17 -11.86
C LEU A 64 -0.39 13.54 -11.40
N GLU A 65 -0.83 13.92 -10.21
CA GLU A 65 -0.35 15.12 -9.54
C GLU A 65 0.96 14.83 -8.79
N PRO A 66 1.98 15.71 -8.92
CA PRO A 66 3.17 15.60 -8.09
C PRO A 66 2.77 15.90 -6.63
N LEU A 67 3.25 15.06 -5.73
CA LEU A 67 3.13 15.23 -4.30
C LEU A 67 4.54 15.46 -3.74
N GLU A 68 4.84 16.68 -3.34
CA GLU A 68 6.04 17.03 -2.59
C GLU A 68 5.62 17.92 -1.44
N GLN A 69 5.40 17.31 -0.30
CA GLN A 69 4.88 18.01 0.87
C GLN A 69 5.42 17.39 2.16
N PRO A 70 5.50 18.18 3.23
CA PRO A 70 5.75 17.64 4.56
C PRO A 70 4.68 16.59 4.93
N ILE A 71 5.12 15.56 5.63
CA ILE A 71 4.17 14.61 6.22
C ILE A 71 3.35 15.36 7.28
N PRO A 72 2.01 15.27 7.25
CA PRO A 72 1.17 15.93 8.22
C PRO A 72 1.52 15.50 9.66
N PRO A 73 1.51 16.43 10.62
CA PRO A 73 1.83 16.12 12.03
C PRO A 73 0.99 14.97 12.61
N GLU A 74 -0.24 14.82 12.16
CA GLU A 74 -1.15 13.75 12.56
C GLU A 74 -0.62 12.37 12.18
N SER A 75 0.06 12.27 11.03
CA SER A 75 0.65 11.03 10.53
C SER A 75 1.95 10.64 11.22
N ILE A 76 2.51 11.52 12.05
CA ILE A 76 3.69 11.27 12.89
C ILE A 76 3.36 11.34 14.39
N TRP A 77 2.11 11.15 14.72
CA TRP A 77 1.62 11.15 16.10
C TRP A 77 2.23 9.99 16.92
N GLU A 78 2.45 10.21 18.22
CA GLU A 78 3.12 9.29 19.15
C GLU A 78 4.60 8.98 18.85
N MET A 79 5.29 9.81 18.08
CA MET A 79 6.74 9.68 17.95
C MET A 79 7.42 10.07 19.26
N THR A 80 8.30 9.22 19.78
CA THR A 80 9.05 9.54 21.01
C THR A 80 10.05 10.66 20.76
N LYS A 81 10.33 11.49 21.79
CA LYS A 81 11.25 12.62 21.69
C LYS A 81 12.69 12.20 21.35
N ASP A 82 13.06 11.00 21.72
CA ASP A 82 14.41 10.46 21.52
C ASP A 82 14.63 9.86 20.13
N TYR A 83 13.54 9.73 19.35
CA TYR A 83 13.63 9.19 18.00
C TYR A 83 14.19 10.25 17.05
N ARG A 84 15.38 10.00 16.50
CA ARG A 84 16.04 10.85 15.51
C ARG A 84 15.93 10.19 14.14
N GLU A 85 15.18 10.82 13.25
CA GLU A 85 15.03 10.38 11.89
C GLU A 85 16.02 11.14 11.00
N GLN A 86 16.75 10.41 10.16
CA GLN A 86 17.68 11.02 9.20
C GLN A 86 17.01 11.34 7.86
N LEU A 87 15.92 10.66 7.54
CA LEU A 87 15.14 10.96 6.34
C LEU A 87 14.26 12.18 6.55
N PRO A 88 14.11 13.05 5.55
CA PRO A 88 13.15 14.15 5.61
C PRO A 88 11.74 13.63 5.90
N LYS A 89 11.00 14.33 6.74
CA LYS A 89 9.58 14.04 7.00
C LYS A 89 8.71 14.62 5.90
N THR A 90 8.99 14.19 4.68
CA THR A 90 8.34 14.61 3.45
C THR A 90 7.89 13.40 2.67
N ALA A 91 6.89 13.57 1.83
CA ALA A 91 6.53 12.64 0.78
C ALA A 91 6.88 13.28 -0.56
N ARG A 92 7.54 12.53 -1.44
CA ARG A 92 7.83 12.93 -2.81
C ARG A 92 7.49 11.80 -3.75
N LEU A 93 6.49 11.98 -4.57
CA LEU A 93 6.01 11.03 -5.58
C LEU A 93 4.93 11.68 -6.45
N LYS A 94 4.37 10.94 -7.39
CA LYS A 94 3.13 11.33 -8.08
C LYS A 94 1.95 10.50 -7.60
N THR A 95 0.76 11.09 -7.54
CA THR A 95 -0.43 10.41 -7.03
C THR A 95 -1.72 10.82 -7.73
N ALA A 96 -2.74 9.96 -7.65
CA ALA A 96 -4.13 10.29 -7.97
C ALA A 96 -5.08 9.53 -7.04
N TYR A 97 -6.03 10.24 -6.43
CA TYR A 97 -7.13 9.66 -5.67
C TYR A 97 -8.26 9.27 -6.63
N LEU A 98 -8.49 7.98 -6.81
CA LEU A 98 -9.48 7.47 -7.76
C LEU A 98 -10.91 7.43 -7.18
N GLU A 99 -11.27 8.47 -6.44
CA GLU A 99 -12.61 8.69 -5.87
C GLU A 99 -13.27 9.94 -6.43
N ARG A 100 -12.49 10.86 -6.94
CA ARG A 100 -12.94 12.16 -7.45
C ARG A 100 -13.32 12.04 -8.92
N ARG A 101 -14.56 11.63 -9.17
CA ARG A 101 -15.09 11.31 -10.51
C ARG A 101 -14.95 12.42 -11.55
N ARG A 102 -14.81 13.69 -11.12
CA ARG A 102 -14.64 14.83 -12.03
C ARG A 102 -13.22 15.02 -12.51
N GLU A 103 -12.25 14.40 -11.86
CA GLU A 103 -10.83 14.52 -12.22
C GLU A 103 -10.50 13.72 -13.48
N ARG A 104 -9.55 14.23 -14.24
CA ARG A 104 -9.10 13.61 -15.50
C ARG A 104 -8.49 12.24 -15.24
N ALA A 105 -7.69 12.10 -14.17
CA ALA A 105 -7.09 10.83 -13.78
C ALA A 105 -8.14 9.76 -13.47
N TYR A 106 -9.22 10.11 -12.72
CA TYR A 106 -10.32 9.17 -12.46
C TYR A 106 -10.99 8.72 -13.76
N ARG A 107 -11.42 9.65 -14.63
CA ARG A 107 -12.08 9.33 -15.89
C ARG A 107 -11.24 8.40 -16.76
N ARG A 108 -9.93 8.71 -16.86
CA ARG A 108 -9.02 7.88 -17.63
C ARG A 108 -8.81 6.49 -16.99
N ALA A 109 -8.71 6.42 -15.66
CA ALA A 109 -8.63 5.15 -14.93
C ALA A 109 -9.90 4.30 -15.12
N GLU A 110 -11.08 4.93 -15.18
CA GLU A 110 -12.36 4.26 -15.48
C GLU A 110 -12.39 3.72 -16.91
N GLU A 111 -12.01 4.54 -17.91
CA GLU A 111 -11.93 4.14 -19.32
C GLU A 111 -11.04 2.93 -19.55
N VAL A 112 -9.87 2.87 -18.90
CA VAL A 112 -8.94 1.74 -19.02
C VAL A 112 -9.29 0.55 -18.10
N GLY A 113 -10.40 0.63 -17.36
CA GLY A 113 -10.92 -0.44 -16.52
C GLY A 113 -10.26 -0.56 -15.13
N LEU A 114 -9.30 0.32 -14.79
CA LEU A 114 -8.61 0.26 -13.49
C LEU A 114 -9.56 0.43 -12.30
N VAL A 115 -10.48 1.41 -12.40
CA VAL A 115 -11.48 1.65 -11.34
C VAL A 115 -12.37 0.43 -11.16
N ALA A 116 -12.83 -0.19 -12.25
CA ALA A 116 -13.65 -1.41 -12.18
C ALA A 116 -12.90 -2.53 -11.46
N MET A 117 -11.65 -2.80 -11.84
CA MET A 117 -10.82 -3.83 -11.20
C MET A 117 -10.61 -3.58 -9.70
N LEU A 118 -10.24 -2.34 -9.31
CA LEU A 118 -10.01 -1.98 -7.89
C LEU A 118 -11.31 -1.87 -7.08
N ARG A 119 -12.48 -1.83 -7.73
CA ARG A 119 -13.80 -1.87 -7.10
C ARG A 119 -14.46 -3.24 -7.20
N SER A 120 -13.77 -4.23 -7.77
CA SER A 120 -14.31 -5.57 -7.97
C SER A 120 -14.54 -6.31 -6.66
N GLU A 121 -15.47 -7.26 -6.70
CA GLU A 121 -15.73 -8.13 -5.54
C GLU A 121 -14.51 -8.99 -5.21
N SER A 122 -13.78 -9.46 -6.21
CA SER A 122 -12.57 -10.26 -6.02
C SER A 122 -11.43 -9.46 -5.36
N PHE A 123 -11.31 -8.15 -5.61
CA PHE A 123 -10.34 -7.31 -4.90
C PHE A 123 -10.69 -7.16 -3.41
N ALA A 124 -11.96 -6.90 -3.10
CA ALA A 124 -12.43 -6.82 -1.72
C ALA A 124 -12.36 -8.17 -1.00
N ALA A 125 -12.69 -9.27 -1.68
CA ALA A 125 -12.58 -10.62 -1.14
C ALA A 125 -11.12 -10.99 -0.83
N PHE A 126 -10.18 -10.63 -1.72
CA PHE A 126 -8.74 -10.85 -1.51
C PHE A 126 -8.22 -10.07 -0.29
N ALA A 127 -8.59 -8.78 -0.17
CA ALA A 127 -8.27 -7.98 1.01
C ALA A 127 -8.86 -8.58 2.29
N THR A 128 -10.12 -9.02 2.24
CA THR A 128 -10.81 -9.67 3.37
C THR A 128 -10.14 -10.99 3.77
N ALA A 129 -9.69 -11.78 2.79
CA ALA A 129 -8.98 -13.02 3.04
C ALA A 129 -7.66 -12.77 3.80
N LEU A 130 -6.85 -11.78 3.39
CA LEU A 130 -5.62 -11.41 4.10
C LEU A 130 -5.89 -10.84 5.48
N ALA A 131 -6.92 -9.97 5.60
CA ALA A 131 -7.33 -9.38 6.87
C ALA A 131 -7.83 -10.41 7.90
N GLY A 132 -8.43 -11.52 7.43
CA GLY A 132 -9.10 -12.50 8.28
C GLY A 132 -10.30 -11.94 9.04
N ARG A 133 -10.85 -10.80 8.59
CA ARG A 133 -11.96 -10.08 9.22
C ARG A 133 -12.81 -9.39 8.17
N PRO A 134 -14.12 -9.24 8.40
CA PRO A 134 -15.02 -8.55 7.48
C PRO A 134 -14.62 -7.07 7.29
N LEU A 135 -14.51 -6.65 6.04
CA LEU A 135 -14.27 -5.28 5.63
C LEU A 135 -15.59 -4.61 5.20
N ARG A 136 -15.64 -3.29 5.21
CA ARG A 136 -16.78 -2.51 4.70
C ARG A 136 -16.86 -2.65 3.19
N ARG A 137 -18.05 -2.55 2.61
CA ARG A 137 -18.28 -2.65 1.16
C ARG A 137 -17.71 -1.48 0.36
N ARG A 138 -17.52 -0.32 0.99
CA ARG A 138 -16.93 0.86 0.37
C ARG A 138 -15.54 1.09 0.92
N TRP A 139 -14.57 1.29 0.06
CA TRP A 139 -13.16 1.52 0.38
C TRP A 139 -12.56 2.59 -0.52
N GLY A 140 -11.47 3.21 -0.05
CA GLY A 140 -10.66 4.17 -0.79
C GLY A 140 -9.82 3.47 -1.86
N ILE A 141 -9.60 4.12 -3.00
CA ILE A 141 -8.66 3.67 -4.00
C ILE A 141 -7.74 4.81 -4.44
N GLN A 142 -6.44 4.53 -4.51
CA GLN A 142 -5.42 5.50 -4.85
C GLN A 142 -4.38 4.87 -5.77
N LEU A 143 -3.80 5.69 -6.62
CA LEU A 143 -2.69 5.34 -7.47
C LEU A 143 -1.48 6.15 -7.05
N LEU A 144 -0.36 5.47 -6.80
CA LEU A 144 0.93 6.10 -6.51
C LEU A 144 1.93 5.72 -7.60
N CYS A 145 2.81 6.64 -7.94
CA CYS A 145 3.92 6.39 -8.86
C CYS A 145 5.19 7.01 -8.29
N TYR A 146 6.16 6.16 -7.99
CA TYR A 146 7.51 6.54 -7.58
C TYR A 146 8.41 6.58 -8.80
N GLY A 147 9.10 7.69 -9.01
CA GLY A 147 10.22 7.84 -9.93
C GLY A 147 11.56 7.73 -9.21
N PRO A 148 12.69 7.91 -9.94
CA PRO A 148 14.02 7.89 -9.34
C PRO A 148 14.15 8.89 -8.18
N GLY A 149 14.58 8.39 -7.02
CA GLY A 149 14.76 9.17 -5.81
C GLY A 149 13.47 9.51 -5.04
N ASP A 150 12.30 9.10 -5.51
CA ASP A 150 11.03 9.32 -4.81
C ASP A 150 10.87 8.40 -3.59
N TYR A 151 10.25 8.93 -2.53
CA TYR A 151 10.10 8.26 -1.25
C TYR A 151 8.92 8.83 -0.46
N ILE A 152 8.54 8.15 0.61
CA ILE A 152 7.71 8.69 1.68
C ILE A 152 8.47 8.50 2.99
N GLY A 153 8.71 9.59 3.71
CA GLY A 153 9.41 9.59 5.00
C GLY A 153 8.58 8.92 6.11
N PRO A 154 9.13 8.82 7.32
CA PRO A 154 8.49 8.14 8.44
C PRO A 154 7.13 8.72 8.81
N HIS A 155 6.12 7.86 8.83
CA HIS A 155 4.74 8.18 9.18
C HIS A 155 4.03 6.93 9.72
N ASN A 156 2.82 7.08 10.23
CA ASN A 156 2.03 5.97 10.76
C ASN A 156 0.62 5.90 10.18
N ASP A 157 0.28 6.78 9.24
CA ASP A 157 -1.05 6.88 8.62
C ASP A 157 -2.19 7.00 9.63
N HIS A 158 -1.95 7.75 10.72
CA HIS A 158 -2.99 8.04 11.68
C HIS A 158 -3.97 9.08 11.13
N HIS A 159 -5.26 8.73 11.11
CA HIS A 159 -6.34 9.60 10.63
C HIS A 159 -7.32 9.90 11.78
N PRO A 160 -7.00 10.88 12.65
CA PRO A 160 -7.85 11.23 13.80
C PRO A 160 -9.19 11.83 13.38
N GLU A 161 -9.25 12.45 12.20
CA GLU A 161 -10.44 13.07 11.61
C GLU A 161 -11.49 12.04 11.12
N GLU A 162 -11.08 10.79 10.83
CA GLU A 162 -11.97 9.72 10.41
C GLU A 162 -12.26 8.78 11.60
N PRO A 163 -13.41 8.93 12.27
CA PRO A 163 -13.73 8.13 13.47
C PRO A 163 -13.72 6.63 13.22
N ALA A 164 -14.03 6.21 11.98
CA ALA A 164 -14.04 4.80 11.61
C ALA A 164 -12.61 4.22 11.47
N ALA A 165 -11.62 5.06 11.16
CA ALA A 165 -10.21 4.67 11.04
C ALA A 165 -9.47 4.67 12.38
N ARG A 166 -9.96 5.36 13.42
CA ARG A 166 -9.33 5.45 14.76
C ARG A 166 -9.01 4.10 15.39
N ARG A 167 -9.75 3.05 15.04
CA ARG A 167 -9.56 1.68 15.56
C ARG A 167 -8.79 0.78 14.59
N GLY A 168 -8.17 1.37 13.60
CA GLY A 168 -7.39 0.68 12.59
C GLY A 168 -8.18 0.37 11.31
N TYR A 169 -7.42 0.22 10.25
CA TYR A 169 -7.89 -0.10 8.92
C TYR A 169 -6.82 -0.92 8.18
N LEU A 170 -7.14 -1.38 6.99
CA LEU A 170 -6.24 -2.17 6.15
C LEU A 170 -5.91 -1.41 4.89
N ASP A 171 -4.63 -1.25 4.58
CA ASP A 171 -4.16 -0.89 3.26
C ASP A 171 -3.63 -2.12 2.53
N LEU A 172 -4.06 -2.28 1.29
CA LEU A 172 -3.61 -3.31 0.38
C LEU A 172 -2.94 -2.67 -0.82
N HIS A 173 -1.66 -2.93 -1.00
CA HIS A 173 -0.84 -2.41 -2.09
C HIS A 173 -0.48 -3.51 -3.08
N ILE A 174 -0.59 -3.22 -4.36
CA ILE A 174 -0.03 -4.03 -5.44
C ILE A 174 1.10 -3.24 -6.06
N SER A 175 2.33 -3.74 -5.93
CA SER A 175 3.52 -3.11 -6.50
C SER A 175 3.74 -3.57 -7.94
N LEU A 176 3.97 -2.62 -8.82
CA LEU A 176 4.25 -2.85 -10.25
C LEU A 176 5.56 -2.13 -10.60
N ALA A 177 6.70 -2.69 -10.19
CA ALA A 177 8.01 -2.14 -10.50
C ALA A 177 8.36 -2.39 -11.97
N GLY A 178 8.82 -1.34 -12.65
CA GLY A 178 9.37 -1.44 -14.00
C GLY A 178 10.73 -2.13 -14.02
N ALA A 179 11.15 -2.60 -15.19
CA ALA A 179 12.42 -3.35 -15.34
C ALA A 179 13.67 -2.52 -15.00
N GLY A 180 13.58 -1.20 -15.05
CA GLY A 180 14.66 -0.28 -14.69
C GLY A 180 14.74 0.06 -13.19
N VAL A 181 13.78 -0.41 -12.39
CA VAL A 181 13.85 -0.27 -10.94
C VAL A 181 14.83 -1.29 -10.40
N ASP A 182 15.72 -0.85 -9.52
CA ASP A 182 16.70 -1.71 -8.86
C ASP A 182 16.27 -2.01 -7.44
N GLN A 183 15.96 -0.96 -6.65
CA GLN A 183 15.70 -1.12 -5.24
C GLN A 183 14.74 -0.07 -4.70
N GLN A 184 13.84 -0.49 -3.82
CA GLN A 184 13.13 0.37 -2.88
C GLN A 184 12.69 -0.48 -1.69
N TRP A 185 13.04 -0.04 -0.49
CA TRP A 185 12.69 -0.73 0.75
C TRP A 185 11.52 -0.04 1.44
N LEU A 186 10.63 -0.84 1.99
CA LEU A 186 9.73 -0.39 3.05
C LEU A 186 10.36 -0.80 4.37
N VAL A 187 10.64 0.19 5.21
CA VAL A 187 11.19 0.02 6.55
C VAL A 187 10.08 0.26 7.55
N TYR A 188 9.93 -0.64 8.52
CA TYR A 188 8.83 -0.54 9.47
C TYR A 188 9.25 -0.85 10.91
N ALA A 189 8.50 -0.25 11.84
CA ALA A 189 8.80 -0.36 13.26
C ALA A 189 8.15 -1.60 13.87
N VAL A 190 8.93 -2.26 14.71
CA VAL A 190 8.45 -3.30 15.63
C VAL A 190 8.86 -2.89 17.04
N GLN A 191 7.90 -2.84 17.97
CA GLN A 191 8.13 -2.40 19.34
C GLN A 191 8.78 -1.00 19.44
N GLY A 192 8.35 -0.08 18.58
CA GLY A 192 8.83 1.30 18.58
C GLY A 192 10.16 1.55 17.86
N HIS A 193 10.80 0.54 17.31
CA HIS A 193 12.08 0.66 16.59
C HIS A 193 11.93 0.25 15.12
N PHE A 194 12.47 1.05 14.20
CA PHE A 194 12.61 0.69 12.79
C PHE A 194 13.68 -0.41 12.65
N SER A 195 13.23 -1.65 12.66
CA SER A 195 14.09 -2.84 12.70
C SER A 195 13.77 -3.89 11.65
N ARG A 196 12.78 -3.63 10.82
CA ARG A 196 12.33 -4.56 9.79
C ARG A 196 12.32 -3.89 8.42
N VAL A 197 12.69 -4.65 7.41
CA VAL A 197 12.79 -4.19 6.03
C VAL A 197 12.08 -5.20 5.13
N ALA A 198 11.34 -4.69 4.15
CA ALA A 198 10.76 -5.49 3.08
C ALA A 198 11.10 -4.87 1.73
N ASP A 199 11.51 -5.68 0.76
CA ASP A 199 11.65 -5.21 -0.60
C ASP A 199 10.26 -4.97 -1.21
N VAL A 200 10.05 -3.75 -1.69
CA VAL A 200 8.81 -3.34 -2.37
C VAL A 200 9.04 -2.97 -3.83
N ALA A 201 10.29 -3.05 -4.30
CA ALA A 201 10.67 -2.88 -5.71
C ALA A 201 10.33 -4.14 -6.54
N THR A 202 9.15 -4.67 -6.36
CA THR A 202 8.73 -5.96 -6.92
C THR A 202 7.66 -5.79 -8.00
N THR A 203 7.65 -6.67 -8.99
CA THR A 203 6.63 -6.70 -10.03
C THR A 203 5.53 -7.69 -9.67
N GLY A 204 4.37 -7.18 -9.26
CA GLY A 204 3.25 -7.99 -8.78
C GLY A 204 3.37 -8.38 -7.30
N GLY A 205 4.26 -7.75 -6.54
CA GLY A 205 4.31 -7.92 -5.09
C GLY A 205 3.09 -7.32 -4.40
N ILE A 206 2.67 -7.98 -3.34
CA ILE A 206 1.59 -7.55 -2.47
C ILE A 206 2.20 -7.12 -1.14
N THR A 207 1.85 -5.91 -0.68
CA THR A 207 2.03 -5.52 0.72
C THR A 207 0.67 -5.21 1.32
N ALA A 208 0.45 -5.63 2.55
CA ALA A 208 -0.79 -5.36 3.27
C ALA A 208 -0.48 -4.92 4.69
N TYR A 209 -1.10 -3.82 5.13
CA TYR A 209 -0.85 -3.20 6.43
C TYR A 209 -2.11 -3.14 7.26
N ARG A 210 -1.96 -3.48 8.53
CA ARG A 210 -2.96 -3.14 9.55
C ARG A 210 -2.53 -1.87 10.26
N LEU A 211 -3.07 -0.75 9.83
CA LEU A 211 -2.74 0.59 10.31
C LEU A 211 -3.50 0.98 11.60
N PRO A 212 -3.02 1.97 12.35
CA PRO A 212 -1.75 2.68 12.14
C PRO A 212 -0.54 1.88 12.60
N PHE A 213 0.62 2.02 11.91
CA PHE A 213 1.93 1.58 12.38
C PHE A 213 3.03 2.37 11.68
N TRP A 214 4.17 2.55 12.36
CA TRP A 214 5.29 3.34 11.87
C TRP A 214 6.00 2.66 10.70
N HIS A 215 6.11 3.35 9.58
CA HIS A 215 6.83 2.89 8.40
C HIS A 215 7.28 4.05 7.51
N TYR A 216 8.18 3.75 6.58
CA TYR A 216 8.59 4.66 5.51
C TYR A 216 9.11 3.86 4.30
N THR A 217 9.17 4.51 3.13
CA THR A 217 9.86 3.96 1.96
C THR A 217 11.16 4.71 1.73
N THR A 218 12.23 3.96 1.42
CA THR A 218 13.50 4.56 1.01
C THR A 218 13.37 5.21 -0.35
N PRO A 219 14.29 6.11 -0.74
CA PRO A 219 14.36 6.60 -2.11
C PRO A 219 14.42 5.44 -3.11
N LEU A 220 13.65 5.54 -4.21
CA LEU A 220 13.68 4.55 -5.27
C LEU A 220 15.00 4.64 -6.03
N VAL A 221 15.72 3.53 -6.07
CA VAL A 221 16.97 3.38 -6.82
C VAL A 221 16.66 2.73 -8.16
N THR A 222 17.28 3.22 -9.21
CA THR A 222 17.12 2.70 -10.57
C THR A 222 18.44 2.21 -11.13
N ARG A 223 18.37 1.28 -12.06
CA ARG A 223 19.53 0.80 -12.78
C ARG A 223 20.11 1.89 -13.65
N GLU A 224 21.42 1.93 -13.79
CA GLU A 224 22.10 2.87 -14.66
C GLU A 224 21.59 2.73 -16.11
N GLY A 225 21.35 3.86 -16.77
CA GLY A 225 20.86 3.90 -18.15
C GLY A 225 19.39 3.46 -18.33
N ALA A 226 18.65 3.23 -17.26
CA ALA A 226 17.25 2.82 -17.36
C ALA A 226 16.39 3.91 -18.04
N ALA A 227 15.57 3.52 -19.01
CA ALA A 227 14.61 4.42 -19.62
C ALA A 227 13.58 4.91 -18.59
N ALA A 228 13.19 6.18 -18.66
CA ALA A 228 12.33 6.82 -17.66
C ALA A 228 11.03 6.06 -17.37
N ALA A 229 10.37 5.49 -18.37
CA ALA A 229 9.15 4.68 -18.16
C ALA A 229 9.44 3.37 -17.42
N SER A 230 10.61 2.73 -17.66
CA SER A 230 11.00 1.50 -16.98
C SER A 230 11.54 1.74 -15.56
N ALA A 231 11.92 2.99 -15.24
CA ALA A 231 12.49 3.42 -13.98
C ALA A 231 11.43 3.88 -12.97
N ARG A 232 10.21 3.37 -13.07
CA ARG A 232 9.08 3.74 -12.21
C ARG A 232 8.54 2.52 -11.47
N ARG A 233 8.05 2.77 -10.27
CA ARG A 233 7.27 1.82 -9.50
C ARG A 233 5.87 2.37 -9.28
N TRP A 234 4.88 1.70 -9.83
CA TRP A 234 3.47 1.97 -9.57
C TRP A 234 2.98 1.19 -8.36
N VAL A 235 2.07 1.80 -7.61
CA VAL A 235 1.35 1.14 -6.52
C VAL A 235 -0.14 1.36 -6.71
N LEU A 236 -0.88 0.26 -6.80
CA LEU A 236 -2.33 0.26 -6.75
C LEU A 236 -2.73 0.04 -5.30
N LEU A 237 -3.41 1.02 -4.70
CA LEU A 237 -3.77 1.02 -3.29
C LEU A 237 -5.28 0.91 -3.09
N GLY A 238 -5.68 0.01 -2.19
CA GLY A 238 -7.03 -0.03 -1.63
C GLY A 238 -7.00 0.14 -0.12
N THR A 239 -7.74 1.13 0.41
CA THR A 239 -7.86 1.42 1.85
C THR A 239 -9.20 0.94 2.37
N PHE A 240 -9.20 -0.06 3.23
CA PHE A 240 -10.39 -0.77 3.72
C PHE A 240 -10.62 -0.54 5.20
N LEU A 241 -11.79 -0.05 5.56
CA LEU A 241 -12.23 0.03 6.94
C LEU A 241 -12.79 -1.33 7.40
N TYR A 242 -12.52 -1.73 8.63
CA TYR A 242 -13.11 -2.92 9.23
C TYR A 242 -14.60 -2.71 9.49
N ARG A 243 -15.41 -3.72 9.20
CA ARG A 243 -16.85 -3.71 9.47
C ARG A 243 -17.13 -3.68 10.98
N ARG A 244 -16.34 -4.45 11.75
CA ARG A 244 -16.23 -4.35 13.20
C ARG A 244 -14.75 -4.21 13.50
N PRO A 245 -14.30 -3.07 14.03
CA PRO A 245 -12.87 -2.85 14.26
C PRO A 245 -12.31 -3.93 15.18
N PRO A 246 -11.05 -4.36 14.96
CA PRO A 246 -10.38 -5.21 15.93
C PRO A 246 -10.32 -4.49 17.28
N VAL A 247 -10.57 -5.22 18.35
CA VAL A 247 -10.23 -4.72 19.68
C VAL A 247 -8.71 -4.67 19.71
N LEU A 248 -8.14 -3.48 19.65
CA LEU A 248 -6.72 -3.28 19.89
C LEU A 248 -6.51 -3.53 21.38
N THR A 249 -6.18 -4.76 21.75
CA THR A 249 -5.64 -5.02 23.07
C THR A 249 -4.39 -4.15 23.22
N ALA A 250 -4.36 -3.36 24.28
CA ALA A 250 -3.25 -2.47 24.64
C ALA A 250 -2.00 -3.30 25.03
N ALA A 251 -1.45 -4.07 24.09
CA ALA A 251 -0.15 -4.70 24.22
C ALA A 251 0.88 -3.64 23.84
N GLY A 252 1.25 -2.78 24.80
CA GLY A 252 2.31 -1.82 24.61
C GLY A 252 2.16 -0.48 25.34
N ARG A 253 1.24 -0.34 26.28
CA ARG A 253 1.43 0.70 27.30
C ARG A 253 2.36 0.13 28.38
N PRO A 254 3.54 0.72 28.65
CA PRO A 254 4.18 0.53 29.92
C PRO A 254 3.16 1.00 30.99
N GLY A 255 2.86 0.13 31.95
CA GLY A 255 2.02 0.49 33.06
C GLY A 255 2.58 1.71 33.77
N PRO A 256 1.73 2.58 34.38
CA PRO A 256 2.22 3.59 35.26
C PRO A 256 2.84 2.91 36.47
N ASP A 257 4.06 3.32 36.78
CA ASP A 257 4.73 3.25 38.06
C ASP A 257 5.01 1.88 38.68
N SER A 258 6.28 1.51 38.64
CA SER A 258 6.95 1.07 39.86
C SER A 258 7.98 2.14 40.25
N LYS A 259 7.54 3.12 41.02
CA LYS A 259 8.40 3.83 41.94
C LYS A 259 8.77 2.87 43.06
N ALA A 260 10.00 2.53 43.19
CA ALA A 260 10.70 2.22 44.41
C ALA A 260 12.21 2.40 44.16
#